data_3a747b6eecd1f4c63206e2c9848c55bf
#
_entry.id   3a747b6eecd1f4c63206e2c9848c55bf
#
_cell.length_a   1.000
_cell.length_b   1.000
_cell.length_c   1.000
_cell.angle_alpha   90.00
_cell.angle_beta   90.00
_cell.angle_gamma   90.00
#
_symmetry.space_group_name_H-M   'P 1'
#
loop_
_entity.id
_entity.type
_entity.pdbx_description
1 polymer ?
#
loop_
_entity_poly.entity_id
_entity_poly.type
_entity_poly.pdbx_seq_one_letter_code
_entity_poly.pdbx_strand_id
1 'polypeptide(L)'
;MSSNDVSPTSPRVLFVYYSHTKQAQRVCDAMAEVLRGRGCDVSQAQIEFTDPHYAKNFQTFPFRHAVFGILPLLWPQLRRKTGQIRIPDEAKAGNYDLICFGSPTWFFTTNMPLRSYLKSDEARTVLSGKPFAAYVVCRRYWSVNLKEVRKLGTAQGGRFVDGIRFTYEGGQIRSLLSLLSYFGKGEMRERSLGIKIPPTNLKPDFGDQAKEFANKLADSLAPAAQVGESASSPAGAA
;
A
#
# COMPACT_ATOMS: atom_id res chain seq x y z
N MET A 1 -39.17 7.49 -26.55
CA MET A 1 -38.66 6.88 -25.31
C MET A 1 -37.18 6.72 -25.50
N SER A 2 -36.39 7.69 -25.00
CA SER A 2 -34.92 7.62 -25.10
C SER A 2 -34.42 6.74 -23.96
N SER A 3 -33.90 5.59 -24.33
CA SER A 3 -33.06 4.76 -23.46
C SER A 3 -31.80 5.56 -23.14
N ASN A 4 -31.67 6.05 -21.91
CA ASN A 4 -30.44 6.58 -21.39
C ASN A 4 -29.43 5.42 -21.32
N ASP A 5 -28.61 5.32 -22.34
CA ASP A 5 -27.45 4.46 -22.37
C ASP A 5 -26.40 5.09 -21.44
N VAL A 6 -26.49 4.77 -20.14
CA VAL A 6 -25.47 5.15 -19.16
C VAL A 6 -24.30 4.23 -19.43
N SER A 7 -23.34 4.72 -20.21
CA SER A 7 -22.04 4.03 -20.36
C SER A 7 -21.51 3.69 -18.97
N PRO A 8 -21.09 2.44 -18.70
CA PRO A 8 -20.58 2.05 -17.41
C PRO A 8 -19.36 2.93 -17.06
N THR A 9 -19.48 3.71 -16.00
CA THR A 9 -18.37 4.53 -15.52
C THR A 9 -17.24 3.63 -15.07
N SER A 10 -16.01 3.90 -15.56
CA SER A 10 -14.83 3.15 -15.17
C SER A 10 -14.66 3.14 -13.64
N PRO A 11 -14.42 1.96 -13.02
CA PRO A 11 -14.18 1.88 -11.58
C PRO A 11 -12.99 2.76 -11.17
N ARG A 12 -13.18 3.55 -10.11
CA ARG A 12 -12.17 4.49 -9.61
C ARG A 12 -11.41 3.89 -8.43
N VAL A 13 -10.10 3.76 -8.57
CA VAL A 13 -9.21 3.16 -7.55
C VAL A 13 -8.23 4.20 -7.04
N LEU A 14 -8.13 4.34 -5.72
CA LEU A 14 -7.16 5.21 -5.08
C LEU A 14 -6.10 4.38 -4.38
N PHE A 15 -4.84 4.63 -4.69
CA PHE A 15 -3.71 4.17 -3.89
C PHE A 15 -3.25 5.28 -2.94
N VAL A 16 -3.19 4.97 -1.64
CA VAL A 16 -2.60 5.86 -0.63
C VAL A 16 -1.43 5.13 0.02
N TYR A 17 -0.23 5.66 -0.11
CA TYR A 17 0.97 4.99 0.38
C TYR A 17 2.04 5.97 0.87
N TYR A 18 2.96 5.45 1.67
CA TYR A 18 4.22 6.10 1.98
C TYR A 18 5.38 5.28 1.43
N SER A 19 6.38 5.93 0.84
CA SER A 19 7.55 5.23 0.30
C SER A 19 8.81 6.08 0.35
N HIS A 20 9.73 5.77 1.26
CA HIS A 20 11.03 6.44 1.35
C HIS A 20 12.08 5.81 0.42
N THR A 21 12.13 4.47 0.38
CA THR A 21 13.07 3.70 -0.45
C THR A 21 12.50 3.30 -1.80
N LYS A 22 11.40 3.91 -2.22
CA LYS A 22 10.64 3.63 -3.46
C LYS A 22 10.10 2.19 -3.60
N GLN A 23 10.32 1.28 -2.63
CA GLN A 23 9.88 -0.12 -2.78
C GLN A 23 8.35 -0.24 -2.73
N ALA A 24 7.67 0.49 -1.83
CA ALA A 24 6.21 0.49 -1.81
C ALA A 24 5.61 1.18 -3.05
N GLN A 25 6.28 2.20 -3.59
CA GLN A 25 5.92 2.83 -4.86
C GLN A 25 5.99 1.83 -6.02
N ARG A 26 7.08 1.07 -6.15
CA ARG A 26 7.22 0.05 -7.21
C ARG A 26 6.08 -0.97 -7.21
N VAL A 27 5.64 -1.41 -6.02
CA VAL A 27 4.47 -2.28 -5.90
C VAL A 27 3.20 -1.56 -6.35
N CYS A 28 3.01 -0.31 -5.91
CA CYS A 28 1.89 0.52 -6.34
C CYS A 28 1.84 0.66 -7.86
N ASP A 29 2.97 0.98 -8.48
CA ASP A 29 3.07 1.18 -9.93
C ASP A 29 2.71 -0.10 -10.69
N ALA A 30 3.23 -1.26 -10.27
CA ALA A 30 2.92 -2.55 -10.89
C ALA A 30 1.43 -2.92 -10.77
N MET A 31 0.81 -2.66 -9.63
CA MET A 31 -0.64 -2.90 -9.44
C MET A 31 -1.48 -1.90 -10.24
N ALA A 32 -1.09 -0.63 -10.24
CA ALA A 32 -1.80 0.44 -10.96
C ALA A 32 -1.79 0.22 -12.48
N GLU A 33 -0.69 -0.28 -13.03
CA GLU A 33 -0.58 -0.65 -14.45
C GLU A 33 -1.62 -1.69 -14.83
N VAL A 34 -1.75 -2.75 -14.04
CA VAL A 34 -2.74 -3.82 -14.28
C VAL A 34 -4.17 -3.28 -14.18
N LEU A 35 -4.47 -2.51 -13.13
CA LEU A 35 -5.82 -1.95 -12.93
C LEU A 35 -6.22 -1.02 -14.07
N ARG A 36 -5.29 -0.16 -14.55
CA ARG A 36 -5.52 0.67 -15.73
C ARG A 36 -5.76 -0.17 -16.98
N GLY A 37 -4.96 -1.23 -17.19
CA GLY A 37 -5.16 -2.20 -18.28
C GLY A 37 -6.50 -2.94 -18.21
N ARG A 38 -7.11 -3.01 -17.02
CA ARG A 38 -8.44 -3.56 -16.77
C ARG A 38 -9.56 -2.50 -16.82
N GLY A 39 -9.25 -1.29 -17.30
CA GLY A 39 -10.22 -0.21 -17.49
C GLY A 39 -10.56 0.60 -16.23
N CYS A 40 -9.78 0.49 -15.14
CA CYS A 40 -9.97 1.31 -13.97
C CYS A 40 -9.33 2.70 -14.12
N ASP A 41 -9.97 3.73 -13.58
CA ASP A 41 -9.36 5.05 -13.34
C ASP A 41 -8.55 5.00 -12.03
N VAL A 42 -7.22 5.14 -12.11
CA VAL A 42 -6.32 4.92 -10.99
C VAL A 42 -5.58 6.17 -10.59
N SER A 43 -5.87 6.66 -9.38
CA SER A 43 -5.15 7.74 -8.70
C SER A 43 -4.10 7.18 -7.73
N GLN A 44 -2.96 7.87 -7.64
CA GLN A 44 -1.84 7.48 -6.74
C GLN A 44 -1.48 8.67 -5.85
N ALA A 45 -1.66 8.52 -4.55
CA ALA A 45 -1.41 9.52 -3.53
C ALA A 45 -0.27 9.10 -2.61
N GLN A 46 0.93 9.61 -2.83
CA GLN A 46 2.06 9.39 -1.93
C GLN A 46 2.02 10.41 -0.79
N ILE A 47 1.88 9.94 0.44
CA ILE A 47 1.94 10.77 1.65
C ILE A 47 3.36 11.30 1.83
N GLU A 48 3.50 12.59 2.10
CA GLU A 48 4.75 13.19 2.53
C GLU A 48 4.84 13.25 4.05
N PHE A 49 6.00 12.85 4.59
CA PHE A 49 6.27 12.94 6.02
C PHE A 49 6.95 14.28 6.34
N THR A 50 6.23 15.20 6.94
CA THR A 50 6.66 16.60 7.15
C THR A 50 6.93 16.95 8.61
N ASP A 51 6.75 16.01 9.53
CA ASP A 51 6.92 16.24 10.97
C ASP A 51 8.31 16.78 11.31
N PRO A 52 8.44 17.96 11.93
CA PRO A 52 9.73 18.62 12.16
C PRO A 52 10.61 17.86 13.15
N HIS A 53 10.02 17.05 14.02
CA HIS A 53 10.75 16.26 15.02
C HIS A 53 11.10 14.86 14.48
N TYR A 54 10.13 14.18 13.87
CA TYR A 54 10.29 12.78 13.44
C TYR A 54 10.78 12.61 12.01
N ALA A 55 10.47 13.57 11.12
CA ALA A 55 10.85 13.49 9.71
C ALA A 55 12.21 14.09 9.39
N LYS A 56 12.86 14.78 10.32
CA LYS A 56 14.11 15.51 10.10
C LYS A 56 15.18 14.69 9.35
N ASN A 57 15.35 13.43 9.72
CA ASN A 57 16.35 12.56 9.09
C ASN A 57 15.87 11.97 7.75
N PHE A 58 14.58 12.05 7.42
CA PHE A 58 14.02 11.57 6.15
C PHE A 58 14.01 12.65 5.07
N GLN A 59 14.36 13.89 5.39
CA GLN A 59 14.42 15.00 4.43
C GLN A 59 15.70 14.98 3.59
N THR A 60 16.74 14.30 4.06
CA THR A 60 18.03 14.16 3.37
C THR A 60 18.34 12.70 3.13
N PHE A 61 18.76 12.39 1.89
CA PHE A 61 19.23 11.06 1.54
C PHE A 61 20.57 11.16 0.81
N PRO A 62 21.59 10.41 1.19
CA PRO A 62 21.66 9.44 2.29
C PRO A 62 21.63 10.07 3.68
N PHE A 63 21.31 9.26 4.71
CA PHE A 63 21.31 9.72 6.09
C PHE A 63 22.74 9.97 6.56
N ARG A 64 22.97 11.08 7.23
CA ARG A 64 24.29 11.38 7.83
C ARG A 64 24.76 10.24 8.76
N HIS A 65 23.84 9.64 9.50
CA HIS A 65 24.07 8.49 10.38
C HIS A 65 22.89 7.53 10.30
N ALA A 66 23.04 6.43 9.56
CA ALA A 66 21.94 5.51 9.27
C ALA A 66 21.25 4.94 10.53
N VAL A 67 22.03 4.49 11.52
CA VAL A 67 21.49 3.91 12.76
C VAL A 67 20.88 4.97 13.65
N PHE A 68 21.61 6.04 13.95
CA PHE A 68 21.15 7.13 14.81
C PHE A 68 20.05 7.96 14.19
N GLY A 69 19.92 7.94 12.85
CA GLY A 69 18.82 8.60 12.15
C GLY A 69 17.48 7.89 12.33
N ILE A 70 17.48 6.57 12.54
CA ILE A 70 16.28 5.75 12.63
C ILE A 70 15.92 5.42 14.09
N LEU A 71 16.91 5.20 14.93
CA LEU A 71 16.73 4.77 16.32
C LEU A 71 15.79 5.66 17.16
N PRO A 72 15.81 6.99 17.05
CA PRO A 72 14.88 7.88 17.79
C PRO A 72 13.40 7.60 17.48
N LEU A 73 13.11 7.02 16.31
CA LEU A 73 11.74 6.67 15.94
C LEU A 73 11.23 5.37 16.59
N LEU A 74 12.12 4.57 17.20
CA LEU A 74 11.72 3.27 17.77
C LEU A 74 10.61 3.43 18.81
N TRP A 75 10.80 4.26 19.82
CA TRP A 75 9.82 4.43 20.88
C TRP A 75 8.51 5.09 20.42
N PRO A 76 8.51 6.20 19.65
CA PRO A 76 7.29 6.75 19.08
C PRO A 76 6.53 5.72 18.21
N GLN A 77 7.27 4.92 17.44
CA GLN A 77 6.69 3.92 16.56
C GLN A 77 6.04 2.77 17.36
N LEU A 78 6.71 2.25 18.40
CA LEU A 78 6.15 1.22 19.28
C LEU A 78 4.93 1.73 20.06
N ARG A 79 4.94 3.00 20.47
CA ARG A 79 3.79 3.67 21.11
C ARG A 79 2.71 4.11 20.12
N ARG A 80 2.85 3.74 18.85
CA ARG A 80 1.89 4.05 17.78
C ARG A 80 1.54 5.54 17.68
N LYS A 81 2.52 6.41 17.91
CA LYS A 81 2.35 7.84 17.71
C LYS A 81 2.11 8.17 16.25
N THR A 82 1.48 9.30 16.03
CA THR A 82 1.33 9.97 14.74
C THR A 82 2.31 11.12 14.64
N GLY A 83 2.56 11.60 13.43
CA GLY A 83 3.36 12.78 13.13
C GLY A 83 2.70 13.62 12.06
N GLN A 84 3.23 14.81 11.80
CA GLN A 84 2.71 15.69 10.76
C GLN A 84 3.00 15.10 9.38
N ILE A 85 2.00 15.21 8.51
CA ILE A 85 2.05 14.73 7.12
C ILE A 85 1.44 15.78 6.20
N ARG A 86 1.86 15.75 4.93
CA ARG A 86 1.11 16.39 3.85
C ARG A 86 0.36 15.32 3.09
N ILE A 87 -0.95 15.50 3.00
CA ILE A 87 -1.87 14.61 2.31
C ILE A 87 -2.09 15.18 0.90
N PRO A 88 -1.82 14.39 -0.17
CA PRO A 88 -2.19 14.78 -1.55
C PRO A 88 -3.70 14.99 -1.70
N ASP A 89 -4.09 15.86 -2.63
CA ASP A 89 -5.50 16.25 -2.79
C ASP A 89 -6.39 15.06 -3.16
N GLU A 90 -5.90 14.11 -3.93
CA GLU A 90 -6.59 12.87 -4.30
C GLU A 90 -6.97 12.02 -3.08
N ALA A 91 -6.21 12.14 -1.97
CA ALA A 91 -6.44 11.40 -0.74
C ALA A 91 -7.20 12.20 0.33
N LYS A 92 -7.64 13.44 0.04
CA LYS A 92 -8.43 14.25 0.97
C LYS A 92 -9.93 14.04 0.79
N ALA A 93 -10.36 13.89 -0.45
CA ALA A 93 -11.76 13.69 -0.83
C ALA A 93 -11.82 12.97 -2.18
N GLY A 94 -12.95 12.36 -2.46
CA GLY A 94 -13.18 11.69 -3.74
C GLY A 94 -14.16 10.52 -3.58
N ASN A 95 -14.80 10.17 -4.67
CA ASN A 95 -15.64 8.99 -4.73
C ASN A 95 -14.88 7.88 -5.42
N TYR A 96 -14.33 6.95 -4.64
CA TYR A 96 -13.60 5.79 -5.12
C TYR A 96 -14.39 4.51 -4.87
N ASP A 97 -14.23 3.55 -5.78
CA ASP A 97 -14.85 2.23 -5.66
C ASP A 97 -13.97 1.26 -4.88
N LEU A 98 -12.66 1.54 -4.81
CA LEU A 98 -11.68 0.80 -4.01
C LEU A 98 -10.56 1.71 -3.55
N ILE A 99 -10.12 1.55 -2.30
CA ILE A 99 -8.93 2.21 -1.77
C ILE A 99 -7.86 1.14 -1.49
N CYS A 100 -6.62 1.35 -1.93
CA CYS A 100 -5.49 0.46 -1.69
C CYS A 100 -4.43 1.15 -0.83
N PHE A 101 -4.16 0.63 0.36
CA PHE A 101 -3.15 1.17 1.26
C PHE A 101 -1.80 0.48 1.09
N GLY A 102 -0.74 1.27 0.84
CA GLY A 102 0.63 0.80 0.74
C GLY A 102 1.44 1.10 2.01
N SER A 103 1.82 0.05 2.75
CA SER A 103 2.47 0.20 4.05
C SER A 103 3.84 -0.48 4.13
N PRO A 104 4.96 0.26 4.02
CA PRO A 104 6.23 -0.27 4.50
C PRO A 104 6.18 -0.45 6.03
N THR A 105 6.75 -1.57 6.50
CA THR A 105 6.83 -1.86 7.93
C THR A 105 7.99 -1.11 8.55
N TRP A 106 7.71 -0.24 9.51
CA TRP A 106 8.71 0.39 10.35
C TRP A 106 8.80 -0.33 11.68
N PHE A 107 10.00 -0.87 11.97
CA PHE A 107 10.23 -1.77 13.10
C PHE A 107 9.29 -2.98 13.05
N PHE A 108 8.15 -2.94 13.73
CA PHE A 108 7.20 -4.05 13.83
C PHE A 108 5.79 -3.70 13.36
N THR A 109 5.51 -2.42 13.05
CA THR A 109 4.16 -1.89 12.88
C THR A 109 4.02 -1.08 11.58
N THR A 110 2.82 -0.61 11.28
CA THR A 110 2.56 0.36 10.21
C THR A 110 3.44 1.59 10.39
N ASN A 111 4.01 2.12 9.32
CA ASN A 111 4.82 3.34 9.37
C ASN A 111 3.99 4.54 9.90
N MET A 112 4.69 5.49 10.53
CA MET A 112 4.06 6.65 11.15
C MET A 112 3.27 7.51 10.14
N PRO A 113 3.76 7.83 8.94
CA PRO A 113 3.00 8.62 7.96
C PRO A 113 1.66 8.00 7.59
N LEU A 114 1.62 6.72 7.21
CA LEU A 114 0.37 6.07 6.86
C LEU A 114 -0.57 5.92 8.07
N ARG A 115 -0.02 5.69 9.26
CA ARG A 115 -0.81 5.68 10.51
C ARG A 115 -1.43 7.06 10.77
N SER A 116 -0.69 8.14 10.53
CA SER A 116 -1.21 9.51 10.67
C SER A 116 -2.39 9.73 9.73
N TYR A 117 -2.25 9.33 8.46
CA TYR A 117 -3.33 9.40 7.49
C TYR A 117 -4.54 8.57 7.93
N LEU A 118 -4.35 7.30 8.28
CA LEU A 118 -5.46 6.41 8.69
C LEU A 118 -6.16 6.84 9.99
N LYS A 119 -5.68 7.88 10.67
CA LYS A 119 -6.32 8.50 11.84
C LYS A 119 -6.85 9.90 11.56
N SER A 120 -6.74 10.39 10.34
CA SER A 120 -7.20 11.72 9.94
C SER A 120 -8.67 11.73 9.54
N ASP A 121 -9.26 12.90 9.49
CA ASP A 121 -10.65 13.09 9.02
C ASP A 121 -10.75 12.91 7.50
N GLU A 122 -9.69 13.21 6.76
CA GLU A 122 -9.60 12.95 5.32
C GLU A 122 -9.71 11.45 5.02
N ALA A 123 -9.02 10.60 5.79
CA ALA A 123 -9.15 9.16 5.64
C ALA A 123 -10.57 8.68 5.92
N ARG A 124 -11.26 9.28 6.91
CA ARG A 124 -12.67 8.98 7.20
C ARG A 124 -13.56 9.35 6.02
N THR A 125 -13.35 10.53 5.46
CA THR A 125 -14.12 11.02 4.29
C THR A 125 -13.99 10.07 3.11
N VAL A 126 -12.76 9.60 2.81
CA VAL A 126 -12.48 8.74 1.66
C VAL A 126 -12.95 7.29 1.90
N LEU A 127 -12.83 6.79 3.15
CA LEU A 127 -13.10 5.38 3.48
C LEU A 127 -14.53 5.05 3.85
N SER A 128 -15.34 6.04 4.23
CA SER A 128 -16.70 5.79 4.77
C SER A 128 -17.54 4.92 3.82
N GLY A 129 -17.90 3.72 4.26
CA GLY A 129 -18.67 2.73 3.49
C GLY A 129 -17.91 2.06 2.33
N LYS A 130 -16.65 2.42 2.07
CA LYS A 130 -15.92 1.96 0.89
C LYS A 130 -15.13 0.68 1.15
N PRO A 131 -14.96 -0.18 0.13
CA PRO A 131 -14.04 -1.31 0.20
C PRO A 131 -12.60 -0.81 0.19
N PHE A 132 -11.75 -1.47 0.97
CA PHE A 132 -10.32 -1.20 0.90
C PHE A 132 -9.47 -2.47 1.00
N ALA A 133 -8.35 -2.44 0.30
CA ALA A 133 -7.30 -3.46 0.33
C ALA A 133 -6.00 -2.87 0.90
N ALA A 134 -5.04 -3.74 1.25
CA ALA A 134 -3.75 -3.28 1.71
C ALA A 134 -2.61 -4.15 1.17
N TYR A 135 -1.50 -3.53 0.80
CA TYR A 135 -0.26 -4.23 0.57
C TYR A 135 0.82 -3.77 1.54
N VAL A 136 1.56 -4.74 2.05
CA VAL A 136 2.61 -4.50 3.05
C VAL A 136 3.97 -4.86 2.48
N VAL A 137 4.90 -3.91 2.56
CA VAL A 137 6.30 -4.13 2.18
C VAL A 137 7.12 -4.30 3.45
N CYS A 138 7.71 -5.47 3.66
CA CYS A 138 8.37 -5.79 4.93
C CYS A 138 9.48 -6.83 4.78
N ARG A 139 10.38 -6.87 5.76
CA ARG A 139 11.35 -7.96 5.95
C ARG A 139 10.75 -9.07 6.82
N ARG A 140 10.08 -8.67 7.88
CA ARG A 140 9.40 -9.54 8.84
C ARG A 140 8.24 -8.78 9.48
N TYR A 141 7.43 -9.44 10.27
CA TYR A 141 6.30 -8.84 11.02
C TYR A 141 5.20 -8.21 10.16
N TRP A 142 5.09 -8.65 8.90
CA TRP A 142 4.06 -8.19 7.96
C TRP A 142 2.64 -8.30 8.52
N SER A 143 2.36 -9.38 9.29
CA SER A 143 1.04 -9.64 9.84
C SER A 143 0.61 -8.59 10.88
N VAL A 144 1.56 -8.07 11.67
CA VAL A 144 1.29 -7.00 12.64
C VAL A 144 0.94 -5.71 11.91
N ASN A 145 1.71 -5.36 10.87
CA ASN A 145 1.44 -4.19 10.04
C ASN A 145 0.09 -4.32 9.32
N LEU A 146 -0.17 -5.43 8.64
CA LEU A 146 -1.43 -5.64 7.92
C LEU A 146 -2.65 -5.60 8.85
N LYS A 147 -2.56 -6.22 10.03
CA LYS A 147 -3.61 -6.15 11.05
C LYS A 147 -3.85 -4.72 11.53
N GLU A 148 -2.79 -3.92 11.69
CA GLU A 148 -2.93 -2.53 12.11
C GLU A 148 -3.59 -1.67 11.01
N VAL A 149 -3.17 -1.81 9.74
CA VAL A 149 -3.81 -1.11 8.61
C VAL A 149 -5.29 -1.49 8.52
N ARG A 150 -5.60 -2.79 8.58
CA ARG A 150 -6.99 -3.28 8.60
C ARG A 150 -7.78 -2.65 9.75
N LYS A 151 -7.26 -2.70 10.98
CA LYS A 151 -7.93 -2.13 12.17
C LYS A 151 -8.22 -0.64 12.00
N LEU A 152 -7.22 0.13 11.55
CA LEU A 152 -7.35 1.58 11.41
C LEU A 152 -8.31 1.94 10.27
N GLY A 153 -8.21 1.29 9.11
CA GLY A 153 -9.12 1.53 7.98
C GLY A 153 -10.57 1.16 8.31
N THR A 154 -10.79 0.05 9.02
CA THR A 154 -12.14 -0.32 9.49
C THR A 154 -12.67 0.68 10.51
N ALA A 155 -11.84 1.23 11.39
CA ALA A 155 -12.24 2.26 12.36
C ALA A 155 -12.66 3.59 11.67
N GLN A 156 -12.22 3.83 10.45
CA GLN A 156 -12.67 4.96 9.61
C GLN A 156 -13.90 4.65 8.77
N GLY A 157 -14.54 3.51 8.99
CA GLY A 157 -15.75 3.11 8.27
C GLY A 157 -15.50 2.32 6.98
N GLY A 158 -14.25 1.99 6.66
CA GLY A 158 -13.91 1.18 5.51
C GLY A 158 -14.19 -0.31 5.71
N ARG A 159 -14.50 -1.03 4.63
CA ARG A 159 -14.70 -2.48 4.60
C ARG A 159 -13.46 -3.16 4.01
N PHE A 160 -12.67 -3.82 4.86
CA PHE A 160 -11.48 -4.55 4.42
C PHE A 160 -11.87 -5.72 3.51
N VAL A 161 -11.30 -5.78 2.31
CA VAL A 161 -11.58 -6.84 1.33
C VAL A 161 -10.44 -7.84 1.21
N ASP A 162 -9.19 -7.38 1.12
CA ASP A 162 -8.04 -8.29 1.00
C ASP A 162 -6.71 -7.60 1.34
N GLY A 163 -5.65 -8.40 1.51
CA GLY A 163 -4.31 -7.88 1.75
C GLY A 163 -3.19 -8.82 1.38
N ILE A 164 -2.10 -8.26 0.86
CA ILE A 164 -0.91 -8.99 0.41
C ILE A 164 0.36 -8.45 1.04
N ARG A 165 1.39 -9.29 1.12
CA ARG A 165 2.73 -8.93 1.58
C ARG A 165 3.77 -9.07 0.48
N PHE A 166 4.72 -8.15 0.46
CA PHE A 166 5.91 -8.22 -0.36
C PHE A 166 7.14 -8.24 0.53
N THR A 167 8.04 -9.19 0.31
CA THR A 167 9.21 -9.40 1.16
C THR A 167 10.51 -9.11 0.42
N TYR A 168 11.56 -8.85 1.19
CA TYR A 168 12.89 -8.57 0.67
C TYR A 168 13.71 -9.83 0.48
N GLU A 169 14.74 -9.74 -0.36
CA GLU A 169 15.72 -10.81 -0.52
C GLU A 169 16.58 -11.02 0.72
N GLY A 170 17.04 -12.26 0.89
CA GLY A 170 18.00 -12.66 1.91
C GLY A 170 17.43 -12.85 3.31
N GLY A 171 18.29 -13.31 4.20
CA GLY A 171 17.98 -13.50 5.61
C GLY A 171 17.82 -12.16 6.34
N GLN A 172 17.10 -12.16 7.45
CA GLN A 172 16.69 -10.95 8.19
C GLN A 172 17.87 -10.04 8.55
N ILE A 173 18.95 -10.59 9.13
CA ILE A 173 20.11 -9.81 9.58
C ILE A 173 20.85 -9.19 8.40
N ARG A 174 21.14 -9.96 7.35
CA ARG A 174 21.81 -9.48 6.14
C ARG A 174 20.99 -8.44 5.40
N SER A 175 19.67 -8.63 5.33
CA SER A 175 18.76 -7.68 4.72
C SER A 175 18.63 -6.38 5.53
N LEU A 176 18.72 -6.45 6.89
CA LEU A 176 18.78 -5.26 7.73
C LEU A 176 20.10 -4.51 7.56
N LEU A 177 21.23 -5.21 7.50
CA LEU A 177 22.54 -4.60 7.20
C LEU A 177 22.54 -3.92 5.83
N SER A 178 21.90 -4.54 4.84
CA SER A 178 21.71 -3.96 3.51
C SER A 178 20.91 -2.64 3.58
N LEU A 179 19.81 -2.61 4.34
CA LEU A 179 19.03 -1.39 4.54
C LEU A 179 19.84 -0.28 5.20
N LEU A 180 20.56 -0.60 6.27
CA LEU A 180 21.39 0.38 6.99
C LEU A 180 22.54 0.90 6.10
N SER A 181 23.16 0.01 5.31
CA SER A 181 24.17 0.40 4.32
C SER A 181 23.59 1.35 3.27
N TYR A 182 22.40 1.03 2.73
CA TYR A 182 21.70 1.87 1.77
C TYR A 182 21.33 3.25 2.36
N PHE A 183 20.80 3.28 3.56
CA PHE A 183 20.49 4.55 4.22
C PHE A 183 21.72 5.43 4.50
N GLY A 184 22.86 4.82 4.85
CA GLY A 184 24.07 5.57 5.16
C GLY A 184 24.92 5.96 3.95
N LYS A 185 24.77 5.28 2.83
CA LYS A 185 25.62 5.48 1.64
C LYS A 185 24.85 5.97 0.41
N GLY A 186 23.53 5.81 0.38
CA GLY A 186 22.70 6.19 -0.77
C GLY A 186 22.75 5.22 -1.96
N GLU A 187 23.56 4.17 -1.88
CA GLU A 187 23.76 3.21 -2.94
C GLU A 187 23.65 1.77 -2.45
N MET A 188 23.24 0.86 -3.33
CA MET A 188 23.23 -0.56 -3.03
C MET A 188 24.66 -1.11 -3.13
N ARG A 189 25.08 -1.85 -2.10
CA ARG A 189 26.39 -2.47 -2.02
C ARG A 189 26.27 -3.97 -1.89
N GLU A 190 27.23 -4.69 -2.43
CA GLU A 190 27.33 -6.15 -2.27
C GLU A 190 27.89 -6.57 -0.91
N ARG A 191 28.62 -5.66 -0.25
CA ARG A 191 29.24 -5.91 1.05
C ARG A 191 29.06 -4.73 2.01
N SER A 192 28.84 -5.04 3.28
CA SER A 192 28.84 -4.08 4.40
C SER A 192 29.61 -4.69 5.57
N LEU A 193 30.56 -3.95 6.14
CA LEU A 193 31.44 -4.42 7.23
C LEU A 193 32.09 -5.79 6.91
N GLY A 194 32.54 -5.99 5.66
CA GLY A 194 33.14 -7.25 5.21
C GLY A 194 32.16 -8.39 4.91
N ILE A 195 30.89 -8.26 5.29
CA ILE A 195 29.83 -9.28 5.11
C ILE A 195 29.16 -9.08 3.76
N LYS A 196 28.98 -10.16 2.99
CA LYS A 196 28.15 -10.13 1.77
C LYS A 196 26.69 -9.92 2.15
N ILE A 197 26.07 -8.88 1.59
CA ILE A 197 24.68 -8.49 1.86
C ILE A 197 23.84 -8.61 0.58
N PRO A 198 22.54 -8.96 0.67
CA PRO A 198 21.65 -8.95 -0.47
C PRO A 198 21.33 -7.52 -0.90
N PRO A 199 20.86 -7.28 -2.12
CA PRO A 199 20.34 -5.98 -2.52
C PRO A 199 19.16 -5.57 -1.63
N THR A 200 19.01 -4.27 -1.39
CA THR A 200 17.86 -3.74 -0.63
C THR A 200 16.64 -3.64 -1.55
N ASN A 201 16.28 -4.74 -2.18
CA ASN A 201 15.17 -4.86 -3.12
C ASN A 201 14.16 -5.90 -2.64
N LEU A 202 12.95 -5.76 -3.15
CA LEU A 202 11.94 -6.81 -3.06
C LEU A 202 12.43 -8.06 -3.80
N LYS A 203 11.90 -9.22 -3.44
CA LYS A 203 12.16 -10.46 -4.16
C LYS A 203 11.80 -10.31 -5.64
N PRO A 204 12.49 -11.02 -6.56
CA PRO A 204 12.29 -10.87 -8.00
C PRO A 204 10.84 -11.10 -8.45
N ASP A 205 10.12 -11.99 -7.77
CA ASP A 205 8.74 -12.38 -8.06
C ASP A 205 7.67 -11.36 -7.59
N PHE A 206 8.09 -10.21 -7.00
CA PHE A 206 7.14 -9.22 -6.49
C PHE A 206 6.23 -8.67 -7.59
N GLY A 207 6.73 -8.55 -8.81
CA GLY A 207 5.97 -8.03 -9.94
C GLY A 207 4.80 -8.95 -10.30
N ASP A 208 5.04 -10.25 -10.37
CA ASP A 208 4.01 -11.24 -10.69
C ASP A 208 2.97 -11.34 -9.56
N GLN A 209 3.41 -11.34 -8.31
CA GLN A 209 2.50 -11.30 -7.16
C GLN A 209 1.64 -10.02 -7.14
N ALA A 210 2.22 -8.87 -7.50
CA ALA A 210 1.50 -7.60 -7.58
C ALA A 210 0.44 -7.64 -8.69
N LYS A 211 0.78 -8.18 -9.85
CA LYS A 211 -0.14 -8.35 -10.99
C LYS A 211 -1.29 -9.28 -10.64
N GLU A 212 -0.99 -10.43 -10.04
CA GLU A 212 -2.02 -11.41 -9.62
C GLU A 212 -3.00 -10.76 -8.62
N PHE A 213 -2.47 -10.07 -7.60
CA PHE A 213 -3.30 -9.40 -6.61
C PHE A 213 -4.15 -8.28 -7.21
N ALA A 214 -3.58 -7.48 -8.13
CA ALA A 214 -4.31 -6.44 -8.83
C ALA A 214 -5.43 -6.99 -9.70
N ASN A 215 -5.23 -8.11 -10.41
CA ASN A 215 -6.28 -8.78 -11.16
C ASN A 215 -7.42 -9.23 -10.26
N LYS A 216 -7.11 -9.86 -9.12
CA LYS A 216 -8.13 -10.24 -8.13
C LYS A 216 -8.94 -9.04 -7.63
N LEU A 217 -8.30 -7.90 -7.41
CA LEU A 217 -9.00 -6.67 -7.01
C LEU A 217 -9.89 -6.15 -8.15
N ALA A 218 -9.40 -6.16 -9.41
CA ALA A 218 -10.19 -5.76 -10.57
C ALA A 218 -11.44 -6.64 -10.75
N ASP A 219 -11.29 -7.96 -10.57
CA ASP A 219 -12.41 -8.90 -10.64
C ASP A 219 -13.49 -8.60 -9.59
N SER A 220 -13.08 -8.13 -8.40
CA SER A 220 -14.01 -7.73 -7.34
C SER A 220 -14.74 -6.41 -7.61
N LEU A 221 -14.24 -5.61 -8.56
CA LEU A 221 -14.85 -4.35 -9.00
C LEU A 221 -15.74 -4.50 -10.21
N ALA A 222 -15.58 -5.60 -10.96
CA ALA A 222 -16.46 -5.90 -12.08
C ALA A 222 -17.91 -6.04 -11.56
N PRO A 223 -18.92 -5.42 -12.22
CA PRO A 223 -20.30 -5.67 -11.86
C PRO A 223 -20.52 -7.19 -11.96
N ALA A 224 -21.18 -7.75 -10.94
CA ALA A 224 -21.53 -9.17 -10.94
C ALA A 224 -22.26 -9.44 -12.26
N ALA A 225 -21.62 -10.17 -13.17
CA ALA A 225 -22.26 -10.59 -14.41
C ALA A 225 -23.56 -11.25 -13.99
N GLN A 226 -24.69 -10.74 -14.50
CA GLN A 226 -25.97 -11.36 -14.29
C GLN A 226 -25.80 -12.83 -14.67
N VAL A 227 -25.81 -13.68 -13.66
CA VAL A 227 -25.87 -15.13 -13.87
C VAL A 227 -27.18 -15.36 -14.59
N GLY A 228 -27.09 -15.54 -15.91
CA GLY A 228 -28.20 -15.65 -16.82
C GLY A 228 -29.14 -16.72 -16.31
N GLU A 229 -30.33 -16.29 -16.10
CA GLU A 229 -31.53 -17.10 -16.05
C GLU A 229 -31.68 -17.85 -17.36
N SER A 230 -30.97 -18.96 -17.48
CA SER A 230 -31.23 -20.00 -18.50
C SER A 230 -31.76 -21.23 -17.78
N ALA A 231 -32.94 -21.09 -17.20
CA ALA A 231 -33.69 -22.24 -16.76
C ALA A 231 -34.93 -22.42 -17.65
N SER A 232 -34.73 -23.29 -18.61
CA SER A 232 -35.68 -24.34 -19.02
C SER A 232 -37.19 -23.97 -19.09
N SER A 233 -37.63 -23.72 -20.29
CA SER A 233 -39.01 -24.05 -20.68
C SER A 233 -39.17 -25.57 -20.73
N PRO A 234 -40.07 -26.21 -19.98
CA PRO A 234 -40.46 -27.57 -20.26
C PRO A 234 -41.47 -27.54 -21.39
N ALA A 235 -41.06 -28.08 -22.54
CA ALA A 235 -42.00 -28.42 -23.60
C ALA A 235 -43.04 -29.42 -23.07
N GLY A 236 -44.31 -29.01 -23.10
CA GLY A 236 -45.43 -29.91 -22.89
C GLY A 236 -45.51 -30.91 -24.01
N ALA A 237 -45.63 -32.15 -23.63
CA ALA A 237 -46.03 -33.24 -24.50
C ALA A 237 -47.56 -33.39 -24.46
N ALA A 238 -48.11 -33.43 -25.62
CA ALA A 238 -49.45 -33.98 -25.86
C ALA A 238 -49.45 -35.49 -25.74
#